data_780c7d2d165888feb2772a304f89e2e6
#
_entry.id   780c7d2d165888feb2772a304f89e2e6
#
_cell.length_a   1.000
_cell.length_b   1.000
_cell.length_c   1.000
_cell.angle_alpha   90.00
_cell.angle_beta   90.00
_cell.angle_gamma   90.00
#
_symmetry.space_group_name_H-M   'P 1'
#
loop_
_entity.id
_entity.type
_entity.pdbx_description
1 polymer ?
#
loop_
_entity_poly.entity_id
_entity_poly.type
_entity_poly.pdbx_seq_one_letter_code
_entity_poly.pdbx_strand_id
1 'polypeptide(L)'
;MKKNNKIKFIICFSIILIIIVIFFFYPYKYNTISQDKHASFSFIHLLGTDYLGRDFLSRISLATLNTLLISITSIFCSVFIGAVYGMIAGYAKTSVGKIMYYILNIIESIPEFLLAMLLLVVYNNRFENLGLIGILITLIVVSWTYIARIVMNETKKIMETEYVQYSIRNGASMYFVIKSHIIPNLKDIILITTLQKIPSCIFLESFLSFIGIGIQPPYPSLGRMISEGLKFFRLYPRELFIPCLILIVIVIFFNILIKKFSGRIYEVSK
;
A
#
# COMPACT_ATOMS: atom_id res chain seq x y z
N MET A 1 -17.83 -8.59 -15.89
CA MET A 1 -17.71 -7.20 -15.35
C MET A 1 -18.79 -6.34 -15.99
N LYS A 2 -19.72 -5.73 -15.23
CA LYS A 2 -20.74 -4.82 -15.80
C LYS A 2 -20.02 -3.70 -16.57
N LYS A 3 -20.54 -3.33 -17.76
CA LYS A 3 -19.97 -2.30 -18.68
C LYS A 3 -19.52 -1.03 -17.95
N ASN A 4 -20.27 -0.62 -16.93
CA ASN A 4 -20.00 0.56 -16.10
C ASN A 4 -18.69 0.47 -15.30
N ASN A 5 -18.28 -0.70 -14.82
CA ASN A 5 -17.02 -0.88 -14.08
C ASN A 5 -15.78 -0.87 -15.00
N LYS A 6 -15.93 -1.27 -16.28
CA LYS A 6 -14.84 -1.15 -17.28
C LYS A 6 -14.53 0.32 -17.56
N ILE A 7 -15.57 1.13 -17.75
CA ILE A 7 -15.41 2.57 -18.02
C ILE A 7 -14.75 3.27 -16.83
N LYS A 8 -15.24 3.03 -15.60
CA LYS A 8 -14.64 3.60 -14.39
C LYS A 8 -13.17 3.20 -14.23
N PHE A 9 -12.84 1.95 -14.51
CA PHE A 9 -11.45 1.47 -14.46
C PHE A 9 -10.56 2.20 -15.45
N ILE A 10 -10.99 2.34 -16.70
CA ILE A 10 -10.24 3.04 -17.75
C ILE A 10 -10.01 4.50 -17.34
N ILE A 11 -11.05 5.18 -16.85
CA ILE A 11 -10.95 6.59 -16.42
C ILE A 11 -9.92 6.73 -15.27
N CYS A 12 -10.06 5.96 -14.20
CA CYS A 12 -9.13 6.02 -13.06
C CYS A 12 -7.69 5.70 -13.48
N PHE A 13 -7.51 4.66 -14.30
CA PHE A 13 -6.20 4.28 -14.82
C PHE A 13 -5.58 5.39 -15.68
N SER A 14 -6.36 5.99 -16.59
CA SER A 14 -5.89 7.09 -17.43
C SER A 14 -5.48 8.31 -16.61
N ILE A 15 -6.25 8.67 -15.58
CA ILE A 15 -5.92 9.81 -14.70
C ILE A 15 -4.59 9.54 -13.99
N ILE A 16 -4.42 8.37 -13.38
CA ILE A 16 -3.17 8.01 -12.68
C ILE A 16 -1.99 7.99 -13.65
N LEU A 17 -2.18 7.41 -14.84
CA LEU A 17 -1.14 7.35 -15.87
C LEU A 17 -0.73 8.75 -16.35
N ILE A 18 -1.70 9.63 -16.60
CA ILE A 18 -1.43 11.02 -17.02
C ILE A 18 -0.63 11.74 -15.93
N ILE A 19 -1.00 11.61 -14.67
CA ILE A 19 -0.28 12.23 -13.54
C ILE A 19 1.18 11.73 -13.46
N ILE A 20 1.41 10.43 -13.66
CA ILE A 20 2.75 9.85 -13.68
C ILE A 20 3.56 10.34 -14.88
N VAL A 21 2.95 10.37 -16.08
CA VAL A 21 3.59 10.86 -17.31
C VAL A 21 4.00 12.32 -17.16
N ILE A 22 3.14 13.16 -16.58
CA ILE A 22 3.46 14.55 -16.28
C ILE A 22 4.75 14.68 -15.48
N PHE A 23 4.97 13.84 -14.47
CA PHE A 23 6.21 13.88 -13.69
C PHE A 23 7.48 13.76 -14.56
N PHE A 24 7.48 12.92 -15.60
CA PHE A 24 8.64 12.70 -16.45
C PHE A 24 8.84 13.78 -17.52
N PHE A 25 7.76 14.38 -18.00
CA PHE A 25 7.80 15.28 -19.17
C PHE A 25 7.53 16.75 -18.82
N TYR A 26 7.09 17.06 -17.60
CA TYR A 26 6.78 18.43 -17.22
C TYR A 26 8.06 19.21 -16.87
N PRO A 27 8.26 20.41 -17.42
CA PRO A 27 9.54 21.12 -17.35
C PRO A 27 9.89 21.67 -15.97
N TYR A 28 8.91 21.85 -15.09
CA TYR A 28 9.12 22.45 -13.78
C TYR A 28 9.48 21.41 -12.72
N LYS A 29 10.57 21.69 -11.97
CA LYS A 29 10.97 20.83 -10.86
C LYS A 29 10.08 21.09 -9.63
N TYR A 30 9.76 20.05 -8.89
CA TYR A 30 8.86 20.06 -7.73
C TYR A 30 9.32 20.94 -6.55
N ASN A 31 10.60 21.30 -6.48
CA ASN A 31 11.20 22.08 -5.38
C ASN A 31 11.73 23.47 -5.80
N THR A 32 11.57 23.85 -7.07
CA THR A 32 11.91 25.22 -7.50
C THR A 32 10.89 26.19 -6.94
N ILE A 33 11.38 27.21 -6.27
CA ILE A 33 10.57 28.25 -5.63
C ILE A 33 10.51 29.43 -6.60
N SER A 34 9.29 29.87 -6.94
CA SER A 34 9.04 31.12 -7.67
C SER A 34 8.67 32.23 -6.67
N GLN A 35 8.64 33.47 -7.14
CA GLN A 35 8.18 34.60 -6.31
C GLN A 35 6.65 34.59 -6.13
N ASP A 36 5.92 33.93 -7.02
CA ASP A 36 4.46 33.91 -7.06
C ASP A 36 3.89 32.82 -6.15
N LYS A 37 3.64 33.16 -4.90
CA LYS A 37 3.00 32.26 -3.92
C LYS A 37 1.49 32.20 -4.18
N HIS A 38 0.92 30.98 -4.08
CA HIS A 38 -0.50 30.72 -4.28
C HIS A 38 -1.04 31.23 -5.65
N ALA A 39 -0.16 31.34 -6.66
CA ALA A 39 -0.55 31.79 -8.00
C ALA A 39 -1.70 30.94 -8.55
N SER A 40 -2.64 31.58 -9.22
CA SER A 40 -3.78 30.91 -9.87
C SER A 40 -3.35 30.07 -11.06
N PHE A 41 -4.30 29.34 -11.64
CA PHE A 41 -4.09 28.58 -12.87
C PHE A 41 -3.54 29.50 -13.98
N SER A 42 -2.46 29.10 -14.62
CA SER A 42 -1.83 29.82 -15.72
C SER A 42 -1.21 28.85 -16.71
N PHE A 43 -0.89 29.33 -17.92
CA PHE A 43 -0.18 28.52 -18.91
C PHE A 43 1.24 28.14 -18.46
N ILE A 44 1.84 28.94 -17.57
CA ILE A 44 3.16 28.66 -16.97
C ILE A 44 3.04 27.64 -15.86
N HIS A 45 2.06 27.80 -14.96
CA HIS A 45 1.76 26.91 -13.86
C HIS A 45 0.33 26.38 -13.98
N LEU A 46 0.15 25.24 -14.65
CA LEU A 46 -1.17 24.69 -15.00
C LEU A 46 -2.12 24.53 -13.80
N LEU A 47 -1.61 24.10 -12.66
CA LEU A 47 -2.36 24.03 -11.40
C LEU A 47 -2.02 25.17 -10.42
N GLY A 48 -1.26 26.17 -10.90
CA GLY A 48 -0.76 27.25 -10.08
C GLY A 48 0.42 26.85 -9.20
N THR A 49 0.68 27.64 -8.17
CA THR A 49 1.75 27.42 -7.19
C THR A 49 1.21 27.20 -5.78
N ASP A 50 2.03 26.62 -4.91
CA ASP A 50 1.72 26.41 -3.50
C ASP A 50 2.12 27.65 -2.64
N TYR A 51 2.00 27.50 -1.31
CA TYR A 51 2.32 28.55 -0.33
C TYR A 51 3.79 28.97 -0.30
N LEU A 52 4.71 28.19 -0.88
CA LEU A 52 6.12 28.52 -1.07
C LEU A 52 6.46 29.01 -2.47
N GLY A 53 5.47 29.06 -3.40
CA GLY A 53 5.69 29.40 -4.79
C GLY A 53 6.20 28.23 -5.65
N ARG A 54 6.10 26.99 -5.17
CA ARG A 54 6.50 25.81 -5.94
C ARG A 54 5.37 25.39 -6.87
N ASP A 55 5.71 24.88 -8.05
CA ASP A 55 4.73 24.39 -9.00
C ASP A 55 3.89 23.25 -8.44
N PHE A 56 2.56 23.47 -8.42
CA PHE A 56 1.64 22.56 -7.73
C PHE A 56 1.43 21.27 -8.51
N LEU A 57 1.47 21.31 -9.85
CA LEU A 57 1.29 20.12 -10.70
C LEU A 57 2.48 19.18 -10.59
N SER A 58 3.71 19.69 -10.66
CA SER A 58 4.91 18.87 -10.52
C SER A 58 5.01 18.24 -9.12
N ARG A 59 4.60 18.97 -8.07
CA ARG A 59 4.53 18.42 -6.70
C ARG A 59 3.51 17.32 -6.58
N ILE A 60 2.31 17.47 -7.11
CA ILE A 60 1.26 16.43 -7.10
C ILE A 60 1.71 15.19 -7.85
N SER A 61 2.36 15.36 -9.00
CA SER A 61 2.85 14.23 -9.79
C SER A 61 3.88 13.41 -9.02
N LEU A 62 4.87 14.07 -8.41
CA LEU A 62 5.85 13.39 -7.56
C LEU A 62 5.23 12.82 -6.28
N ALA A 63 4.30 13.55 -5.64
CA ALA A 63 3.59 13.06 -4.47
C ALA A 63 2.81 11.77 -4.73
N THR A 64 2.12 11.71 -5.87
CA THR A 64 1.41 10.52 -6.32
C THR A 64 2.37 9.35 -6.54
N LEU A 65 3.49 9.61 -7.20
CA LEU A 65 4.51 8.59 -7.46
C LEU A 65 5.11 8.07 -6.14
N ASN A 66 5.50 8.95 -5.22
CA ASN A 66 6.06 8.56 -3.91
C ASN A 66 5.08 7.73 -3.09
N THR A 67 3.83 8.18 -2.96
CA THR A 67 2.79 7.44 -2.23
C THR A 67 2.55 6.05 -2.83
N LEU A 68 2.47 5.94 -4.17
CA LEU A 68 2.28 4.66 -4.85
C LEU A 68 3.50 3.75 -4.72
N LEU A 69 4.71 4.25 -4.99
CA LEU A 69 5.94 3.44 -4.92
C LEU A 69 6.18 2.90 -3.52
N ILE A 70 6.08 3.74 -2.49
CA ILE A 70 6.30 3.31 -1.11
C ILE A 70 5.27 2.27 -0.70
N SER A 71 3.98 2.54 -0.92
CA SER A 71 2.91 1.63 -0.51
C SER A 71 2.97 0.29 -1.25
N ILE A 72 3.17 0.31 -2.58
CA ILE A 72 3.24 -0.92 -3.39
C ILE A 72 4.47 -1.73 -3.01
N THR A 73 5.65 -1.10 -2.90
CA THR A 73 6.90 -1.80 -2.53
C THR A 73 6.78 -2.39 -1.13
N SER A 74 6.23 -1.64 -0.16
CA SER A 74 6.00 -2.14 1.21
C SER A 74 5.12 -3.39 1.21
N ILE A 75 4.04 -3.40 0.44
CA ILE A 75 3.13 -4.54 0.38
C ILE A 75 3.80 -5.74 -0.28
N PHE A 76 4.56 -5.58 -1.37
CA PHE A 76 5.29 -6.69 -1.98
C PHE A 76 6.28 -7.34 -1.00
N CYS A 77 7.04 -6.54 -0.25
CA CYS A 77 7.93 -7.05 0.80
C CYS A 77 7.13 -7.76 1.92
N SER A 78 6.03 -7.16 2.36
CA SER A 78 5.15 -7.73 3.39
C SER A 78 4.52 -9.05 2.96
N VAL A 79 4.14 -9.18 1.68
CA VAL A 79 3.61 -10.42 1.10
C VAL A 79 4.65 -11.53 1.17
N PHE A 80 5.88 -11.25 0.81
CA PHE A 80 6.95 -12.25 0.88
C PHE A 80 7.17 -12.75 2.31
N ILE A 81 7.34 -11.83 3.26
CA ILE A 81 7.54 -12.16 4.69
C ILE A 81 6.31 -12.88 5.24
N GLY A 82 5.13 -12.34 5.01
CA GLY A 82 3.87 -12.87 5.53
C GLY A 82 3.52 -14.24 4.95
N ALA A 83 3.77 -14.46 3.64
CA ALA A 83 3.51 -15.75 3.01
C ALA A 83 4.44 -16.84 3.56
N VAL A 84 5.74 -16.55 3.66
CA VAL A 84 6.71 -17.53 4.23
C VAL A 84 6.34 -17.84 5.68
N TYR A 85 6.13 -16.82 6.51
CA TYR A 85 5.74 -17.01 7.91
C TYR A 85 4.42 -17.78 8.03
N GLY A 86 3.40 -17.39 7.27
CA GLY A 86 2.08 -18.02 7.32
C GLY A 86 2.09 -19.48 6.88
N MET A 87 2.85 -19.83 5.82
CA MET A 87 3.02 -21.21 5.38
C MET A 87 3.70 -22.07 6.47
N ILE A 88 4.78 -21.57 7.08
CA ILE A 88 5.48 -22.29 8.15
C ILE A 88 4.55 -22.48 9.36
N ALA A 89 3.89 -21.42 9.81
CA ALA A 89 3.00 -21.45 10.95
C ALA A 89 1.75 -22.33 10.72
N GLY A 90 1.23 -22.36 9.49
CA GLY A 90 0.10 -23.20 9.10
C GLY A 90 0.43 -24.67 8.95
N TYR A 91 1.66 -24.97 8.46
CA TYR A 91 2.16 -26.34 8.32
C TYR A 91 2.52 -26.96 9.68
N ALA A 92 3.10 -26.19 10.60
CA ALA A 92 3.62 -26.68 11.87
C ALA A 92 2.48 -27.15 12.81
N LYS A 93 2.36 -28.47 13.02
CA LYS A 93 1.41 -29.09 13.96
C LYS A 93 1.87 -29.04 15.43
N THR A 94 3.09 -28.60 15.70
CA THR A 94 3.77 -28.64 16.99
C THR A 94 3.59 -27.35 17.80
N SER A 95 4.26 -27.28 18.96
CA SER A 95 4.38 -26.07 19.79
C SER A 95 4.87 -24.85 18.99
N VAL A 96 5.69 -25.06 17.94
CA VAL A 96 6.18 -24.00 17.06
C VAL A 96 5.01 -23.24 16.38
N GLY A 97 4.06 -23.97 15.80
CA GLY A 97 2.89 -23.33 15.15
C GLY A 97 2.03 -22.54 16.16
N LYS A 98 1.92 -23.04 17.42
CA LYS A 98 1.23 -22.31 18.49
C LYS A 98 1.97 -21.04 18.87
N ILE A 99 3.29 -21.09 19.04
CA ILE A 99 4.11 -19.91 19.37
C ILE A 99 3.97 -18.85 18.25
N MET A 100 4.12 -19.26 17.00
CA MET A 100 3.96 -18.35 15.85
C MET A 100 2.57 -17.72 15.80
N TYR A 101 1.52 -18.47 16.11
CA TYR A 101 0.16 -17.96 16.24
C TYR A 101 0.05 -16.89 17.33
N TYR A 102 0.63 -17.14 18.51
CA TYR A 102 0.62 -16.17 19.62
C TYR A 102 1.41 -14.89 19.29
N ILE A 103 2.54 -15.02 18.59
CA ILE A 103 3.30 -13.84 18.12
C ILE A 103 2.43 -12.94 17.23
N LEU A 104 1.71 -13.52 16.26
CA LEU A 104 0.77 -12.75 15.44
C LEU A 104 -0.31 -12.08 16.29
N ASN A 105 -0.89 -12.79 17.28
CA ASN A 105 -1.92 -12.22 18.15
C ASN A 105 -1.40 -11.03 18.95
N ILE A 106 -0.18 -11.11 19.48
CA ILE A 106 0.43 -10.02 20.26
C ILE A 106 0.62 -8.79 19.37
N ILE A 107 1.16 -8.95 18.15
CA ILE A 107 1.39 -7.82 17.24
C ILE A 107 0.06 -7.21 16.79
N GLU A 108 -0.91 -8.04 16.42
CA GLU A 108 -2.23 -7.59 15.94
C GLU A 108 -3.13 -7.01 17.04
N SER A 109 -2.81 -7.24 18.33
CA SER A 109 -3.52 -6.59 19.43
C SER A 109 -3.27 -5.08 19.50
N ILE A 110 -2.20 -4.60 18.89
CA ILE A 110 -1.89 -3.19 18.80
C ILE A 110 -2.52 -2.65 17.50
N PRO A 111 -3.33 -1.58 17.55
CA PRO A 111 -3.86 -0.96 16.35
C PRO A 111 -2.76 -0.58 15.36
N GLU A 112 -2.92 -0.97 14.09
CA GLU A 112 -1.91 -0.86 13.04
C GLU A 112 -1.31 0.56 12.94
N PHE A 113 -2.16 1.60 13.02
CA PHE A 113 -1.70 2.97 12.92
C PHE A 113 -0.88 3.43 14.14
N LEU A 114 -1.23 2.97 15.36
CA LEU A 114 -0.47 3.29 16.57
C LEU A 114 0.92 2.65 16.54
N LEU A 115 1.00 1.39 16.10
CA LEU A 115 2.28 0.70 15.94
C LEU A 115 3.15 1.41 14.92
N ALA A 116 2.57 1.83 13.77
CA ALA A 116 3.29 2.57 12.74
C ALA A 116 3.79 3.93 13.24
N MET A 117 2.96 4.68 13.98
CA MET A 117 3.36 5.96 14.59
C MET A 117 4.53 5.78 15.56
N LEU A 118 4.44 4.79 16.44
CA LEU A 118 5.48 4.51 17.44
C LEU A 118 6.81 4.16 16.77
N LEU A 119 6.79 3.30 15.75
CA LEU A 119 7.98 2.92 15.00
C LEU A 119 8.61 4.13 14.30
N LEU A 120 7.81 4.98 13.64
CA LEU A 120 8.33 6.17 12.96
C LEU A 120 8.93 7.18 13.93
N VAL A 121 8.30 7.41 15.09
CA VAL A 121 8.86 8.30 16.11
C VAL A 121 10.20 7.77 16.62
N VAL A 122 10.30 6.47 16.87
CA VAL A 122 11.57 5.85 17.29
C VAL A 122 12.63 5.93 16.20
N TYR A 123 12.29 5.69 14.94
CA TYR A 123 13.22 5.76 13.81
C TYR A 123 13.70 7.19 13.55
N ASN A 124 12.78 8.17 13.53
CA ASN A 124 13.14 9.57 13.30
C ASN A 124 14.05 10.14 14.40
N ASN A 125 13.90 9.67 15.64
CA ASN A 125 14.75 10.10 16.76
C ASN A 125 16.13 9.44 16.77
N ARG A 126 16.28 8.22 16.21
CA ARG A 126 17.55 7.48 16.24
C ARG A 126 18.38 7.62 14.98
N PHE A 127 17.75 7.84 13.85
CA PHE A 127 18.39 7.82 12.54
C PHE A 127 18.03 9.11 11.80
N GLU A 128 18.84 10.14 11.97
CA GLU A 128 18.76 11.34 11.16
C GLU A 128 18.87 10.94 9.68
N ASN A 129 17.87 11.27 8.87
CA ASN A 129 17.83 11.06 7.41
C ASN A 129 17.31 9.70 6.85
N LEU A 130 16.59 8.89 7.60
CA LEU A 130 15.93 7.71 6.98
C LEU A 130 14.88 8.08 5.91
N GLY A 131 14.29 9.28 5.99
CA GLY A 131 13.39 9.83 4.95
C GLY A 131 12.36 8.81 4.44
N LEU A 132 12.40 8.52 3.12
CA LEU A 132 11.49 7.56 2.48
C LEU A 132 11.70 6.11 2.95
N ILE A 133 12.91 5.76 3.37
CA ILE A 133 13.25 4.39 3.81
C ILE A 133 12.61 4.09 5.17
N GLY A 134 12.57 5.05 6.08
CA GLY A 134 11.95 4.87 7.40
C GLY A 134 10.48 4.52 7.32
N ILE A 135 9.72 5.22 6.47
CA ILE A 135 8.31 4.92 6.28
C ILE A 135 8.11 3.59 5.54
N LEU A 136 8.96 3.27 4.54
CA LEU A 136 8.91 1.99 3.84
C LEU A 136 9.09 0.81 4.81
N ILE A 137 10.12 0.84 5.66
CA ILE A 137 10.38 -0.20 6.67
C ILE A 137 9.20 -0.31 7.63
N THR A 138 8.69 0.82 8.12
CA THR A 138 7.55 0.85 9.03
C THR A 138 6.32 0.16 8.43
N LEU A 139 5.97 0.50 7.20
CA LEU A 139 4.84 -0.09 6.52
C LEU A 139 5.03 -1.60 6.29
N ILE A 140 6.26 -2.06 6.01
CA ILE A 140 6.56 -3.50 5.91
C ILE A 140 6.33 -4.18 7.25
N VAL A 141 6.91 -3.64 8.32
CA VAL A 141 6.86 -4.23 9.68
C VAL A 141 5.43 -4.32 10.21
N VAL A 142 4.56 -3.42 9.78
CA VAL A 142 3.17 -3.38 10.25
C VAL A 142 2.23 -4.23 9.38
N SER A 143 2.48 -4.28 8.07
CA SER A 143 1.54 -4.91 7.11
C SER A 143 1.70 -6.42 6.93
N TRP A 144 2.86 -7.02 7.24
CA TRP A 144 3.12 -8.44 6.99
C TRP A 144 2.26 -9.39 7.83
N THR A 145 1.88 -8.99 9.04
CA THR A 145 1.13 -9.85 9.97
C THR A 145 -0.25 -10.20 9.44
N TYR A 146 -0.94 -9.25 8.84
CA TYR A 146 -2.24 -9.47 8.19
C TYR A 146 -2.16 -10.55 7.11
N ILE A 147 -1.12 -10.50 6.27
CA ILE A 147 -0.89 -11.48 5.20
C ILE A 147 -0.52 -12.84 5.79
N ALA A 148 0.36 -12.84 6.79
CA ALA A 148 0.75 -14.06 7.51
C ALA A 148 -0.45 -14.78 8.12
N ARG A 149 -1.39 -14.04 8.71
CA ARG A 149 -2.61 -14.58 9.30
C ARG A 149 -3.48 -15.29 8.27
N ILE A 150 -3.72 -14.67 7.14
CA ILE A 150 -4.56 -15.25 6.08
C ILE A 150 -3.89 -16.47 5.50
N VAL A 151 -2.59 -16.37 5.16
CA VAL A 151 -1.83 -17.49 4.60
C VAL A 151 -1.75 -18.67 5.58
N MET A 152 -1.55 -18.40 6.87
CA MET A 152 -1.54 -19.43 7.91
C MET A 152 -2.86 -20.18 7.98
N ASN A 153 -3.99 -19.46 7.99
CA ASN A 153 -5.31 -20.08 8.07
C ASN A 153 -5.64 -20.92 6.83
N GLU A 154 -5.30 -20.42 5.64
CA GLU A 154 -5.51 -21.16 4.40
C GLU A 154 -4.56 -22.36 4.30
N THR A 155 -3.31 -22.22 4.74
CA THR A 155 -2.37 -23.36 4.81
C THR A 155 -2.92 -24.46 5.70
N LYS A 156 -3.49 -24.14 6.87
CA LYS A 156 -4.13 -25.12 7.75
C LYS A 156 -5.26 -25.86 7.06
N LYS A 157 -6.16 -25.13 6.38
CA LYS A 157 -7.26 -25.75 5.62
C LYS A 157 -6.76 -26.70 4.54
N ILE A 158 -5.74 -26.28 3.76
CA ILE A 158 -5.13 -27.13 2.73
C ILE A 158 -4.52 -28.36 3.34
N MET A 159 -3.83 -28.24 4.48
CA MET A 159 -3.23 -29.36 5.21
C MET A 159 -4.25 -30.39 5.70
N GLU A 160 -5.49 -29.99 5.94
CA GLU A 160 -6.58 -30.87 6.40
C GLU A 160 -7.26 -31.63 5.25
N THR A 161 -6.96 -31.29 3.99
CA THR A 161 -7.54 -31.95 2.81
C THR A 161 -7.03 -33.39 2.66
N GLU A 162 -7.90 -34.29 2.20
CA GLU A 162 -7.59 -35.71 2.08
C GLU A 162 -6.38 -36.02 1.19
N TYR A 163 -6.24 -35.33 0.05
CA TYR A 163 -5.12 -35.54 -0.87
C TYR A 163 -3.77 -35.13 -0.29
N VAL A 164 -3.73 -34.07 0.55
CA VAL A 164 -2.51 -33.67 1.25
C VAL A 164 -2.16 -34.66 2.36
N GLN A 165 -3.18 -35.07 3.13
CA GLN A 165 -3.00 -36.08 4.18
C GLN A 165 -2.54 -37.42 3.61
N TYR A 166 -3.07 -37.82 2.45
CA TYR A 166 -2.63 -39.01 1.72
C TYR A 166 -1.16 -38.91 1.32
N SER A 167 -0.75 -37.77 0.73
CA SER A 167 0.65 -37.54 0.37
C SER A 167 1.59 -37.65 1.58
N ILE A 168 1.21 -37.06 2.72
CA ILE A 168 2.01 -37.11 3.96
C ILE A 168 2.13 -38.54 4.50
N ARG A 169 1.02 -39.31 4.50
CA ARG A 169 1.01 -40.71 4.97
C ARG A 169 1.92 -41.61 4.10
N ASN A 170 2.06 -41.26 2.81
CA ASN A 170 2.97 -41.95 1.88
C ASN A 170 4.42 -41.44 1.94
N GLY A 171 4.79 -40.67 2.97
CA GLY A 171 6.15 -40.22 3.20
C GLY A 171 6.58 -38.98 2.41
N ALA A 172 5.66 -38.20 1.85
CA ALA A 172 6.01 -36.96 1.16
C ALA A 172 6.74 -35.98 2.09
N SER A 173 7.88 -35.43 1.61
CA SER A 173 8.64 -34.45 2.36
C SER A 173 7.87 -33.12 2.50
N MET A 174 8.20 -32.33 3.54
CA MET A 174 7.66 -30.99 3.74
C MET A 174 7.82 -30.10 2.49
N TYR A 175 8.99 -30.14 1.87
CA TYR A 175 9.28 -29.39 0.65
C TYR A 175 8.32 -29.76 -0.49
N PHE A 176 8.07 -31.07 -0.69
CA PHE A 176 7.15 -31.55 -1.70
C PHE A 176 5.72 -31.06 -1.43
N VAL A 177 5.24 -31.19 -0.20
CA VAL A 177 3.89 -30.75 0.20
C VAL A 177 3.72 -29.24 -0.03
N ILE A 178 4.70 -28.44 0.39
CA ILE A 178 4.64 -26.96 0.20
C ILE A 178 4.62 -26.63 -1.29
N LYS A 179 5.55 -27.17 -2.08
CA LYS A 179 5.71 -26.84 -3.49
C LYS A 179 4.56 -27.34 -4.37
N SER A 180 4.11 -28.57 -4.14
CA SER A 180 3.13 -29.25 -5.01
C SER A 180 1.68 -29.04 -4.59
N HIS A 181 1.41 -28.77 -3.30
CA HIS A 181 0.06 -28.67 -2.78
C HIS A 181 -0.25 -27.29 -2.18
N ILE A 182 0.63 -26.73 -1.33
CA ILE A 182 0.31 -25.49 -0.61
C ILE A 182 0.43 -24.27 -1.54
N ILE A 183 1.60 -24.04 -2.15
CA ILE A 183 1.84 -22.83 -2.99
C ILE A 183 0.83 -22.71 -4.14
N PRO A 184 0.52 -23.77 -4.93
CA PRO A 184 -0.42 -23.66 -6.03
C PRO A 184 -1.84 -23.26 -5.57
N ASN A 185 -2.26 -23.72 -4.39
CA ASN A 185 -3.59 -23.39 -3.83
C ASN A 185 -3.62 -22.02 -3.13
N LEU A 186 -2.47 -21.50 -2.67
CA LEU A 186 -2.39 -20.18 -2.03
C LEU A 186 -2.26 -19.01 -2.99
N LYS A 187 -1.82 -19.22 -4.23
CA LYS A 187 -1.50 -18.15 -5.19
C LYS A 187 -2.64 -17.15 -5.38
N ASP A 188 -3.87 -17.65 -5.50
CA ASP A 188 -5.03 -16.80 -5.77
C ASP A 188 -5.45 -16.01 -4.53
N ILE A 189 -5.36 -16.62 -3.35
CA ILE A 189 -5.67 -15.94 -2.10
C ILE A 189 -4.61 -14.89 -1.74
N ILE A 190 -3.32 -15.21 -1.98
CA ILE A 190 -2.24 -14.24 -1.82
C ILE A 190 -2.44 -13.05 -2.75
N LEU A 191 -2.79 -13.27 -4.02
CA LEU A 191 -3.06 -12.20 -4.97
C LEU A 191 -4.20 -11.29 -4.51
N ILE A 192 -5.34 -11.88 -4.09
CA ILE A 192 -6.49 -11.10 -3.62
C ILE A 192 -6.12 -10.32 -2.36
N THR A 193 -5.48 -10.98 -1.39
CA THR A 193 -5.07 -10.36 -0.13
C THR A 193 -4.10 -9.20 -0.37
N THR A 194 -3.15 -9.38 -1.29
CA THR A 194 -2.22 -8.33 -1.72
C THR A 194 -2.96 -7.12 -2.25
N LEU A 195 -3.88 -7.34 -3.20
CA LEU A 195 -4.68 -6.26 -3.80
C LEU A 195 -5.54 -5.54 -2.75
N GLN A 196 -6.12 -6.27 -1.79
CA GLN A 196 -6.92 -5.69 -0.70
C GLN A 196 -6.06 -4.83 0.26
N LYS A 197 -4.81 -5.22 0.50
CA LYS A 197 -3.93 -4.51 1.44
C LYS A 197 -3.33 -3.23 0.85
N ILE A 198 -3.19 -3.11 -0.48
CA ILE A 198 -2.62 -1.92 -1.13
C ILE A 198 -3.39 -0.64 -0.79
N PRO A 199 -4.73 -0.53 -0.96
CA PRO A 199 -5.46 0.69 -0.59
C PRO A 199 -5.30 1.07 0.89
N SER A 200 -5.33 0.08 1.77
CA SER A 200 -5.15 0.29 3.22
C SER A 200 -3.75 0.85 3.53
N CYS A 201 -2.72 0.35 2.86
CA CYS A 201 -1.35 0.80 3.01
C CYS A 201 -1.17 2.23 2.47
N ILE A 202 -1.76 2.57 1.31
CA ILE A 202 -1.77 3.92 0.74
C ILE A 202 -2.43 4.90 1.73
N PHE A 203 -3.55 4.49 2.33
CA PHE A 203 -4.25 5.30 3.31
C PHE A 203 -3.42 5.51 4.58
N LEU A 204 -2.78 4.46 5.08
CA LEU A 204 -1.90 4.52 6.26
C LEU A 204 -0.69 5.43 6.00
N GLU A 205 0.01 5.29 4.86
CA GLU A 205 1.10 6.18 4.45
C GLU A 205 0.64 7.64 4.43
N SER A 206 -0.48 7.89 3.72
CA SER A 206 -1.01 9.25 3.57
C SER A 206 -1.44 9.85 4.91
N PHE A 207 -2.01 9.05 5.80
CA PHE A 207 -2.38 9.49 7.15
C PHE A 207 -1.16 9.83 8.01
N LEU A 208 -0.11 8.99 8.00
CA LEU A 208 1.14 9.26 8.72
C LEU A 208 1.83 10.52 8.19
N SER A 209 1.83 10.71 6.87
CA SER A 209 2.37 11.91 6.23
C SER A 209 1.52 13.16 6.49
N PHE A 210 0.19 13.02 6.58
CA PHE A 210 -0.74 14.09 6.96
C PHE A 210 -0.48 14.62 8.38
N ILE A 211 -0.24 13.72 9.34
CA ILE A 211 0.10 14.09 10.73
C ILE A 211 1.50 14.72 10.82
N GLY A 212 2.36 14.52 9.80
CA GLY A 212 3.70 15.10 9.75
C GLY A 212 4.82 14.18 10.22
N ILE A 213 4.54 12.92 10.53
CA ILE A 213 5.56 11.92 10.92
C ILE A 213 5.99 11.00 9.78
N GLY A 214 5.25 11.01 8.64
CA GLY A 214 5.55 10.23 7.45
C GLY A 214 6.67 10.82 6.60
N ILE A 215 6.41 10.98 5.28
CA ILE A 215 7.39 11.50 4.32
C ILE A 215 7.75 12.94 4.66
N GLN A 216 9.06 13.20 4.83
CA GLN A 216 9.61 14.49 5.21
C GLN A 216 10.10 15.30 4.00
N PRO A 217 10.16 16.66 4.10
CA PRO A 217 10.77 17.48 3.07
C PRO A 217 12.19 17.01 2.75
N PRO A 218 12.67 17.18 1.50
CA PRO A 218 12.02 17.90 0.40
C PRO A 218 10.97 17.09 -0.39
N TYR A 219 10.77 15.81 -0.07
CA TYR A 219 9.90 14.92 -0.81
C TYR A 219 8.43 15.17 -0.51
N PRO A 220 7.57 15.40 -1.52
CA PRO A 220 6.14 15.49 -1.33
C PRO A 220 5.49 14.10 -1.25
N SER A 221 4.38 14.00 -0.52
CA SER A 221 3.40 12.90 -0.58
C SER A 221 1.99 13.48 -0.62
N LEU A 222 1.01 12.67 -1.04
CA LEU A 222 -0.38 13.14 -1.09
C LEU A 222 -0.89 13.54 0.30
N GLY A 223 -0.59 12.74 1.34
CA GLY A 223 -0.99 13.05 2.71
C GLY A 223 -0.38 14.35 3.23
N ARG A 224 0.91 14.59 2.94
CA ARG A 224 1.55 15.84 3.31
C ARG A 224 0.98 17.05 2.58
N MET A 225 0.70 16.93 1.28
CA MET A 225 0.06 18.02 0.51
C MET A 225 -1.33 18.32 1.04
N ILE A 226 -2.09 17.33 1.48
CA ILE A 226 -3.38 17.52 2.15
C ILE A 226 -3.20 18.31 3.46
N SER A 227 -2.20 17.97 4.28
CA SER A 227 -1.89 18.69 5.52
C SER A 227 -1.47 20.14 5.28
N GLU A 228 -0.65 20.39 4.25
CA GLU A 228 -0.23 21.73 3.84
C GLU A 228 -1.45 22.54 3.34
N GLY A 229 -2.28 21.96 2.46
CA GLY A 229 -3.47 22.61 1.90
C GLY A 229 -4.56 22.93 2.93
N LEU A 230 -4.67 22.11 3.99
CA LEU A 230 -5.62 22.36 5.08
C LEU A 230 -5.35 23.68 5.79
N LYS A 231 -4.09 24.09 5.93
CA LYS A 231 -3.71 25.36 6.58
C LYS A 231 -4.23 26.58 5.83
N PHE A 232 -4.37 26.47 4.52
CA PHE A 232 -4.77 27.56 3.63
C PHE A 232 -6.16 27.36 3.02
N PHE A 233 -6.92 26.39 3.53
CA PHE A 233 -8.20 25.95 2.96
C PHE A 233 -9.21 27.10 2.71
N ARG A 234 -9.27 28.08 3.60
CA ARG A 234 -10.23 29.20 3.47
C ARG A 234 -9.97 30.09 2.26
N LEU A 235 -8.70 30.27 1.89
CA LEU A 235 -8.30 31.16 0.80
C LEU A 235 -7.99 30.40 -0.49
N TYR A 236 -7.41 29.21 -0.36
CA TYR A 236 -6.94 28.40 -1.50
C TYR A 236 -7.44 26.96 -1.42
N PRO A 237 -8.76 26.71 -1.51
CA PRO A 237 -9.35 25.38 -1.32
C PRO A 237 -8.83 24.33 -2.30
N ARG A 238 -8.35 24.71 -3.49
CA ARG A 238 -7.76 23.82 -4.49
C ARG A 238 -6.58 23.02 -3.96
N GLU A 239 -5.75 23.62 -3.09
CA GLU A 239 -4.53 23.00 -2.55
C GLU A 239 -4.87 21.83 -1.61
N LEU A 240 -6.06 21.81 -1.05
CA LEU A 240 -6.60 20.69 -0.28
C LEU A 240 -7.35 19.69 -1.17
N PHE A 241 -8.27 20.16 -2.00
CA PHE A 241 -9.17 19.27 -2.73
C PHE A 241 -8.49 18.45 -3.82
N ILE A 242 -7.49 19.01 -4.52
CA ILE A 242 -6.85 18.29 -5.63
C ILE A 242 -6.09 17.04 -5.12
N PRO A 243 -5.22 17.11 -4.09
CA PRO A 243 -4.57 15.89 -3.54
C PRO A 243 -5.58 14.89 -2.97
N CYS A 244 -6.66 15.37 -2.31
CA CYS A 244 -7.74 14.50 -1.82
C CYS A 244 -8.42 13.73 -2.96
N LEU A 245 -8.76 14.40 -4.05
CA LEU A 245 -9.38 13.79 -5.23
C LEU A 245 -8.49 12.72 -5.85
N ILE A 246 -7.19 13.01 -5.97
CA ILE A 246 -6.22 12.03 -6.51
C ILE A 246 -6.14 10.81 -5.61
N LEU A 247 -6.08 10.98 -4.29
CA LEU A 247 -6.08 9.86 -3.34
C LEU A 247 -7.35 9.01 -3.47
N ILE A 248 -8.52 9.64 -3.60
CA ILE A 248 -9.80 8.96 -3.82
C ILE A 248 -9.78 8.17 -5.14
N VAL A 249 -9.28 8.75 -6.22
CA VAL A 249 -9.17 8.09 -7.54
C VAL A 249 -8.30 6.85 -7.44
N ILE A 250 -7.15 6.93 -6.75
CA ILE A 250 -6.24 5.80 -6.54
C ILE A 250 -6.95 4.68 -5.76
N VAL A 251 -7.63 5.00 -4.67
CA VAL A 251 -8.36 4.01 -3.86
C VAL A 251 -9.48 3.35 -4.66
N ILE A 252 -10.25 4.14 -5.43
CA ILE A 252 -11.30 3.61 -6.32
C ILE A 252 -10.71 2.66 -7.37
N PHE A 253 -9.58 3.02 -7.98
CA PHE A 253 -8.89 2.18 -8.96
C PHE A 253 -8.54 0.80 -8.40
N PHE A 254 -7.89 0.75 -7.22
CA PHE A 254 -7.57 -0.53 -6.57
C PHE A 254 -8.82 -1.31 -6.16
N ASN A 255 -9.87 -0.65 -5.66
CA ASN A 255 -11.13 -1.33 -5.33
C ASN A 255 -11.80 -1.97 -6.57
N ILE A 256 -11.71 -1.34 -7.75
CA ILE A 256 -12.20 -1.93 -9.00
C ILE A 256 -11.35 -3.14 -9.40
N LEU A 257 -10.02 -3.05 -9.23
CA LEU A 257 -9.10 -4.17 -9.46
C LEU A 257 -9.45 -5.37 -8.59
N ILE A 258 -9.63 -5.16 -7.28
CA ILE A 258 -10.02 -6.21 -6.33
C ILE A 258 -11.28 -6.93 -6.81
N LYS A 259 -12.35 -6.17 -7.15
CA LYS A 259 -13.60 -6.75 -7.64
C LYS A 259 -13.41 -7.56 -8.92
N LYS A 260 -12.53 -7.13 -9.81
CA LYS A 260 -12.25 -7.84 -11.08
C LYS A 260 -11.55 -9.18 -10.82
N PHE A 261 -10.57 -9.22 -9.91
CA PHE A 261 -9.83 -10.45 -9.63
C PHE A 261 -10.60 -11.40 -8.74
N SER A 262 -11.29 -10.93 -7.69
CA SER A 262 -12.16 -11.76 -6.86
C SER A 262 -13.26 -12.45 -7.68
N GLY A 263 -13.92 -11.73 -8.59
CA GLY A 263 -14.97 -12.31 -9.44
C GLY A 263 -14.47 -13.45 -10.33
N ARG A 264 -13.25 -13.37 -10.86
CA ARG A 264 -12.65 -14.45 -11.66
C ARG A 264 -12.38 -15.72 -10.86
N ILE A 265 -11.90 -15.56 -9.61
CA ILE A 265 -11.56 -16.72 -8.77
C ILE A 265 -12.81 -17.47 -8.36
N TYR A 266 -13.90 -16.78 -8.04
CA TYR A 266 -15.19 -17.42 -7.76
C TYR A 266 -15.82 -18.14 -8.97
N GLU A 267 -15.55 -17.67 -10.20
CA GLU A 267 -16.02 -18.35 -11.42
C GLU A 267 -15.20 -19.62 -11.75
N VAL A 268 -13.93 -19.67 -11.37
CA VAL A 268 -13.04 -20.84 -11.62
C VAL A 268 -13.18 -21.92 -10.55
N SER A 269 -13.68 -21.56 -9.36
CA SER A 269 -13.91 -22.51 -8.24
C SER A 269 -15.27 -23.22 -8.28
N LYS A 270 -16.11 -22.91 -9.26
CA LYS A 270 -17.36 -23.63 -9.59
C LYS A 270 -17.14 -24.60 -10.74
#